data_a43710b79ff87b11a028f794a2e6813b
#
_entry.id   a43710b79ff87b11a028f794a2e6813b
#
_cell.length_a   1.000
_cell.length_b   1.000
_cell.length_c   1.000
_cell.angle_alpha   90.00
_cell.angle_beta   90.00
_cell.angle_gamma   90.00
#
_symmetry.space_group_name_H-M   'P 1'
#
loop_
_entity.id
_entity.type
_entity.pdbx_description
1 polymer ?
#
loop_
_entity_poly.entity_id
_entity_poly.type
_entity_poly.pdbx_seq_one_letter_code
_entity_poly.pdbx_strand_id
1 'polypeptide(L)'
;MFLSRRLIVSCLLLAAGCFAIGLWSLQSGAVPLETGQIIAALLGDAPRNITLVVTEWRLPRVLMALLIGAALGVSGAIFQSLMRNPLGSPDVMGFNTGAWSGVLVAMVLFGQHLTAIALAAMAGGIVTSLIVWLLAWRYGIETFRLIIIGIGIRAMLVAFNTWLLLQASLETALTAGLWNAGSLNGLTWAKTWPSAPLIIVMLTGAALLVRRMRLLEMGDDSACALGVSVERSRLMLMLVAVSLTAAATALAGPISFIALVAPHIARRLSGTARWGLTQSALCGALLLLAADACAQQLFMPYQLPVGVVTVSLGGIYLIVLLIQESRKK
;
A
#
# COMPACT_ATOMS: atom_id res chain seq x y z
N MET A 1 -16.07 24.31 10.13
CA MET A 1 -15.23 23.19 10.61
C MET A 1 -13.78 23.65 10.57
N PHE A 2 -13.27 24.20 11.68
CA PHE A 2 -11.90 24.70 11.73
C PHE A 2 -10.93 23.52 11.65
N LEU A 3 -10.12 23.47 10.58
CA LEU A 3 -8.96 22.58 10.50
C LEU A 3 -8.02 22.96 11.64
N SER A 4 -7.69 22.03 12.53
CA SER A 4 -6.76 22.34 13.62
C SER A 4 -5.41 22.76 13.02
N ARG A 5 -4.80 23.80 13.56
CA ARG A 5 -3.50 24.33 13.11
C ARG A 5 -2.45 23.21 13.00
N ARG A 6 -2.52 22.26 13.93
CA ARG A 6 -1.65 21.08 13.98
C ARG A 6 -1.85 20.13 12.78
N LEU A 7 -3.10 20.00 12.30
CA LEU A 7 -3.42 19.19 11.12
C LEU A 7 -2.84 19.76 9.84
N ILE A 8 -2.95 21.09 9.66
CA ILE A 8 -2.40 21.78 8.48
C ILE A 8 -0.86 21.66 8.49
N VAL A 9 -0.24 21.95 9.64
CA VAL A 9 1.23 21.88 9.78
C VAL A 9 1.74 20.46 9.51
N SER A 10 1.08 19.43 10.05
CA SER A 10 1.49 18.04 9.79
C SER A 10 1.36 17.65 8.31
N CYS A 11 0.31 18.09 7.60
CA CYS A 11 0.18 17.84 6.16
C CYS A 11 1.27 18.56 5.36
N LEU A 12 1.58 19.80 5.71
CA LEU A 12 2.65 20.57 5.04
C LEU A 12 4.03 19.94 5.26
N LEU A 13 4.33 19.50 6.48
CA LEU A 13 5.59 18.81 6.81
C LEU A 13 5.72 17.49 6.05
N LEU A 14 4.66 16.68 6.00
CA LEU A 14 4.65 15.42 5.24
C LEU A 14 4.82 15.68 3.73
N ALA A 15 4.14 16.67 3.18
CA ALA A 15 4.27 17.04 1.76
C ALA A 15 5.69 17.57 1.45
N ALA A 16 6.25 18.41 2.31
CA ALA A 16 7.62 18.89 2.18
C ALA A 16 8.64 17.74 2.26
N GLY A 17 8.42 16.77 3.15
CA GLY A 17 9.23 15.55 3.23
C GLY A 17 9.16 14.71 1.96
N CYS A 18 7.96 14.50 1.41
CA CYS A 18 7.76 13.81 0.12
C CYS A 18 8.53 14.51 -1.01
N PHE A 19 8.45 15.84 -1.08
CA PHE A 19 9.16 16.62 -2.09
C PHE A 19 10.68 16.53 -1.91
N ALA A 20 11.19 16.68 -0.68
CA ALA A 20 12.62 16.64 -0.39
C ALA A 20 13.23 15.26 -0.70
N ILE A 21 12.59 14.17 -0.25
CA ILE A 21 13.07 12.81 -0.54
C ILE A 21 12.89 12.47 -2.02
N GLY A 22 11.81 12.93 -2.65
CA GLY A 22 11.58 12.76 -4.09
C GLY A 22 12.68 13.41 -4.92
N LEU A 23 13.03 14.65 -4.61
CA LEU A 23 14.13 15.35 -5.26
C LEU A 23 15.48 14.65 -5.03
N TRP A 24 15.74 14.23 -3.78
CA TRP A 24 16.94 13.48 -3.46
C TRP A 24 17.01 12.13 -4.21
N SER A 25 15.89 11.42 -4.33
CA SER A 25 15.82 10.18 -5.09
C SER A 25 16.06 10.37 -6.60
N LEU A 26 15.66 11.53 -7.16
CA LEU A 26 15.98 11.88 -8.55
C LEU A 26 17.46 12.21 -8.75
N GLN A 27 18.15 12.73 -7.73
CA GLN A 27 19.59 13.03 -7.76
C GLN A 27 20.43 11.77 -7.56
N SER A 28 19.99 10.89 -6.66
CA SER A 28 20.74 9.72 -6.21
C SER A 28 20.59 8.53 -7.17
N GLY A 29 21.64 7.70 -7.27
CA GLY A 29 21.65 6.47 -8.04
C GLY A 29 23.04 6.17 -8.58
N ALA A 30 23.16 5.17 -9.46
CA ALA A 30 24.44 4.77 -10.06
C ALA A 30 25.18 5.92 -10.78
N VAL A 31 24.43 6.87 -11.32
CA VAL A 31 24.95 8.13 -11.87
C VAL A 31 24.37 9.27 -11.05
N PRO A 32 25.16 9.92 -10.16
CA PRO A 32 24.68 11.08 -9.41
C PRO A 32 24.44 12.26 -10.38
N LEU A 33 23.31 12.94 -10.21
CA LEU A 33 22.92 14.08 -11.03
C LEU A 33 22.73 15.32 -10.16
N GLU A 34 23.16 16.47 -10.68
CA GLU A 34 22.93 17.75 -10.05
C GLU A 34 21.50 18.24 -10.28
N THR A 35 20.97 19.07 -9.36
CA THR A 35 19.61 19.63 -9.49
C THR A 35 19.39 20.35 -10.81
N GLY A 36 20.41 21.08 -11.30
CA GLY A 36 20.34 21.75 -12.61
C GLY A 36 20.14 20.81 -13.79
N GLN A 37 20.81 19.65 -13.77
CA GLN A 37 20.69 18.62 -14.79
C GLN A 37 19.29 17.97 -14.77
N ILE A 38 18.71 17.78 -13.59
CA ILE A 38 17.35 17.25 -13.44
C ILE A 38 16.33 18.22 -14.02
N ILE A 39 16.45 19.50 -13.69
CA ILE A 39 15.56 20.55 -14.22
C ILE A 39 15.71 20.64 -15.75
N ALA A 40 16.92 20.65 -16.27
CA ALA A 40 17.18 20.64 -17.70
C ALA A 40 16.59 19.40 -18.39
N ALA A 41 16.70 18.21 -17.74
CA ALA A 41 16.10 16.97 -18.26
C ALA A 41 14.57 17.01 -18.31
N LEU A 42 13.93 17.60 -17.29
CA LEU A 42 12.46 17.76 -17.23
C LEU A 42 11.95 18.79 -18.24
N LEU A 43 12.77 19.80 -18.59
CA LEU A 43 12.44 20.82 -19.59
C LEU A 43 12.81 20.36 -21.03
N GLY A 44 13.53 19.23 -21.18
CA GLY A 44 13.96 18.72 -22.48
C GLY A 44 15.28 19.28 -23.00
N ASP A 45 16.00 20.08 -22.18
CA ASP A 45 17.24 20.78 -22.55
C ASP A 45 18.52 20.00 -22.15
N ALA A 46 18.38 18.78 -21.60
CA ALA A 46 19.53 17.96 -21.19
C ALA A 46 19.95 16.96 -22.28
N PRO A 47 21.20 16.46 -22.25
CA PRO A 47 21.64 15.37 -23.11
C PRO A 47 20.70 14.16 -23.00
N ARG A 48 20.48 13.46 -24.14
CA ARG A 48 19.50 12.36 -24.25
C ARG A 48 19.66 11.26 -23.20
N ASN A 49 20.89 10.91 -22.84
CA ASN A 49 21.18 9.92 -21.80
C ASN A 49 20.71 10.36 -20.42
N ILE A 50 20.89 11.64 -20.05
CA ILE A 50 20.41 12.20 -18.77
C ILE A 50 18.88 12.28 -18.78
N THR A 51 18.30 12.76 -19.89
CA THR A 51 16.84 12.82 -20.04
C THR A 51 16.21 11.44 -19.85
N LEU A 52 16.72 10.40 -20.54
CA LEU A 52 16.22 9.02 -20.37
C LEU A 52 16.30 8.52 -18.93
N VAL A 53 17.42 8.75 -18.24
CA VAL A 53 17.58 8.32 -16.85
C VAL A 53 16.58 9.02 -15.94
N VAL A 54 16.37 10.32 -16.12
CA VAL A 54 15.47 11.11 -15.27
C VAL A 54 14.02 10.80 -15.61
N THR A 55 13.61 10.89 -16.88
CA THR A 55 12.19 10.85 -17.28
C THR A 55 11.63 9.43 -17.38
N GLU A 56 12.44 8.44 -17.82
CA GLU A 56 11.94 7.09 -18.07
C GLU A 56 12.21 6.10 -16.93
N TRP A 57 13.23 6.34 -16.11
CA TRP A 57 13.58 5.40 -15.04
C TRP A 57 13.33 5.94 -13.63
N ARG A 58 13.82 7.17 -13.31
CA ARG A 58 13.71 7.70 -11.94
C ARG A 58 12.36 8.31 -11.65
N LEU A 59 11.85 9.12 -12.56
CA LEU A 59 10.58 9.83 -12.36
C LEU A 59 9.39 8.89 -12.20
N PRO A 60 9.18 7.84 -13.06
CA PRO A 60 8.12 6.89 -12.86
C PRO A 60 8.23 6.18 -11.50
N ARG A 61 9.43 5.78 -11.08
CA ARG A 61 9.67 5.12 -9.80
C ARG A 61 9.27 6.01 -8.62
N VAL A 62 9.72 7.26 -8.59
CA VAL A 62 9.41 8.24 -7.53
C VAL A 62 7.90 8.51 -7.48
N LEU A 63 7.26 8.78 -8.61
CA LEU A 63 5.84 9.04 -8.68
C LEU A 63 5.01 7.82 -8.26
N MET A 64 5.43 6.62 -8.65
CA MET A 64 4.76 5.39 -8.23
C MET A 64 4.98 5.09 -6.76
N ALA A 65 6.16 5.34 -6.20
CA ALA A 65 6.38 5.23 -4.76
C ALA A 65 5.42 6.12 -3.97
N LEU A 66 5.23 7.37 -4.40
CA LEU A 66 4.27 8.29 -3.79
C LEU A 66 2.82 7.80 -3.94
N LEU A 67 2.43 7.37 -5.14
CA LEU A 67 1.07 6.96 -5.44
C LEU A 67 0.69 5.65 -4.75
N ILE A 68 1.56 4.64 -4.81
CA ILE A 68 1.38 3.35 -4.14
C ILE A 68 1.39 3.54 -2.62
N GLY A 69 2.31 4.34 -2.09
CA GLY A 69 2.36 4.66 -0.66
C GLY A 69 1.09 5.35 -0.18
N ALA A 70 0.57 6.32 -0.95
CA ALA A 70 -0.70 6.98 -0.66
C ALA A 70 -1.87 6.00 -0.69
N ALA A 71 -1.93 5.12 -1.69
CA ALA A 71 -2.95 4.08 -1.82
C ALA A 71 -2.98 3.15 -0.61
N LEU A 72 -1.81 2.62 -0.21
CA LEU A 72 -1.68 1.76 0.96
C LEU A 72 -2.03 2.49 2.26
N GLY A 73 -1.59 3.74 2.43
CA GLY A 73 -1.93 4.55 3.60
C GLY A 73 -3.42 4.81 3.74
N VAL A 74 -4.12 5.12 2.64
CA VAL A 74 -5.58 5.30 2.62
C VAL A 74 -6.30 3.98 2.85
N SER A 75 -5.89 2.90 2.18
CA SER A 75 -6.45 1.56 2.39
C SER A 75 -6.36 1.16 3.86
N GLY A 76 -5.18 1.33 4.47
CA GLY A 76 -4.98 1.06 5.89
C GLY A 76 -5.89 1.88 6.80
N ALA A 77 -6.03 3.17 6.55
CA ALA A 77 -6.91 4.05 7.32
C ALA A 77 -8.38 3.61 7.26
N ILE A 78 -8.84 3.20 6.07
CA ILE A 78 -10.19 2.66 5.89
C ILE A 78 -10.36 1.35 6.68
N PHE A 79 -9.41 0.40 6.58
CA PHE A 79 -9.49 -0.85 7.33
C PHE A 79 -9.45 -0.63 8.84
N GLN A 80 -8.58 0.25 9.34
CA GLN A 80 -8.51 0.59 10.77
C GLN A 80 -9.80 1.24 11.28
N SER A 81 -10.42 2.09 10.46
CA SER A 81 -11.72 2.69 10.76
C SER A 81 -12.84 1.64 10.78
N LEU A 82 -12.93 0.78 9.76
CA LEU A 82 -13.96 -0.26 9.65
C LEU A 82 -13.86 -1.30 10.77
N MET A 83 -12.63 -1.71 11.12
CA MET A 83 -12.37 -2.67 12.19
C MET A 83 -12.39 -2.03 13.58
N ARG A 84 -12.44 -0.71 13.67
CA ARG A 84 -12.27 0.06 14.93
C ARG A 84 -11.05 -0.42 15.74
N ASN A 85 -10.01 -0.83 15.00
CA ASN A 85 -8.81 -1.41 15.56
C ASN A 85 -7.57 -0.81 14.85
N PRO A 86 -6.62 -0.22 15.60
CA PRO A 86 -5.41 0.35 15.02
C PRO A 86 -4.50 -0.67 14.32
N LEU A 87 -4.68 -1.96 14.58
CA LEU A 87 -3.95 -3.05 13.92
C LEU A 87 -4.69 -3.60 12.69
N GLY A 88 -5.81 -2.99 12.28
CA GLY A 88 -6.53 -3.35 11.07
C GLY A 88 -5.71 -3.04 9.81
N SER A 89 -5.60 -4.02 8.92
CA SER A 89 -4.95 -3.85 7.61
C SER A 89 -5.55 -4.80 6.57
N PRO A 90 -5.42 -4.53 5.27
CA PRO A 90 -5.86 -5.45 4.23
C PRO A 90 -5.21 -6.83 4.32
N ASP A 91 -4.01 -6.91 4.91
CA ASP A 91 -3.29 -8.17 5.11
C ASP A 91 -4.00 -9.14 6.05
N VAL A 92 -4.79 -8.62 7.01
CA VAL A 92 -5.59 -9.43 7.93
C VAL A 92 -6.66 -10.24 7.17
N MET A 93 -7.17 -9.72 6.07
CA MET A 93 -8.10 -10.42 5.18
C MET A 93 -7.41 -11.42 4.23
N GLY A 94 -6.11 -11.62 4.35
CA GLY A 94 -5.36 -12.53 3.48
C GLY A 94 -5.17 -12.01 2.05
N PHE A 95 -5.43 -10.72 1.80
CA PHE A 95 -5.34 -10.12 0.46
C PHE A 95 -3.99 -10.39 -0.19
N ASN A 96 -2.88 -10.06 0.48
CA ASN A 96 -1.53 -10.27 -0.07
C ASN A 96 -1.23 -11.75 -0.33
N THR A 97 -1.71 -12.65 0.54
CA THR A 97 -1.54 -14.09 0.35
C THR A 97 -2.36 -14.61 -0.83
N GLY A 98 -3.59 -14.09 -1.02
CA GLY A 98 -4.42 -14.41 -2.16
C GLY A 98 -3.85 -13.86 -3.48
N ALA A 99 -3.33 -12.64 -3.47
CA ALA A 99 -2.62 -12.07 -4.61
C ALA A 99 -1.41 -12.93 -4.99
N TRP A 100 -0.64 -13.37 -4.00
CA TRP A 100 0.48 -14.29 -4.18
C TRP A 100 0.03 -15.64 -4.78
N SER A 101 -1.07 -16.22 -4.30
CA SER A 101 -1.64 -17.44 -4.86
C SER A 101 -2.00 -17.29 -6.34
N GLY A 102 -2.64 -16.15 -6.68
CA GLY A 102 -2.98 -15.84 -8.06
C GLY A 102 -1.74 -15.76 -8.96
N VAL A 103 -0.68 -15.10 -8.49
CA VAL A 103 0.59 -14.98 -9.22
C VAL A 103 1.25 -16.34 -9.43
N LEU A 104 1.31 -17.18 -8.39
CA LEU A 104 1.88 -18.52 -8.52
C LEU A 104 1.12 -19.37 -9.54
N VAL A 105 -0.20 -19.34 -9.48
CA VAL A 105 -1.06 -20.04 -10.46
C VAL A 105 -0.77 -19.52 -11.88
N ALA A 106 -0.68 -18.19 -12.05
CA ALA A 106 -0.41 -17.61 -13.36
C ALA A 106 0.99 -17.98 -13.89
N MET A 107 2.01 -17.93 -13.04
CA MET A 107 3.39 -18.29 -13.44
C MET A 107 3.53 -19.76 -13.82
N VAL A 108 2.82 -20.64 -13.11
CA VAL A 108 2.87 -22.10 -13.39
C VAL A 108 2.08 -22.46 -14.65
N LEU A 109 0.91 -21.83 -14.88
CA LEU A 109 0.01 -22.19 -15.99
C LEU A 109 0.26 -21.40 -17.28
N PHE A 110 0.61 -20.09 -17.16
CA PHE A 110 0.69 -19.17 -18.30
C PHE A 110 2.11 -18.59 -18.50
N GLY A 111 3.07 -18.97 -17.65
CA GLY A 111 4.42 -18.46 -17.70
C GLY A 111 4.57 -17.03 -17.13
N GLN A 112 5.71 -16.38 -17.43
CA GLN A 112 6.12 -15.13 -16.79
C GLN A 112 5.62 -13.85 -17.53
N HIS A 113 4.42 -13.86 -18.10
CA HIS A 113 3.85 -12.68 -18.76
C HIS A 113 3.41 -11.63 -17.73
N LEU A 114 4.00 -10.44 -17.77
CA LEU A 114 3.79 -9.36 -16.82
C LEU A 114 2.31 -8.97 -16.62
N THR A 115 1.56 -8.87 -17.73
CA THR A 115 0.12 -8.53 -17.67
C THR A 115 -0.71 -9.63 -17.01
N ALA A 116 -0.39 -10.90 -17.30
CA ALA A 116 -1.06 -12.04 -16.69
C ALA A 116 -0.78 -12.10 -15.18
N ILE A 117 0.46 -11.86 -14.76
CA ILE A 117 0.87 -11.79 -13.35
C ILE A 117 0.12 -10.68 -12.61
N ALA A 118 0.07 -9.46 -13.19
CA ALA A 118 -0.63 -8.33 -12.58
C ALA A 118 -2.14 -8.59 -12.42
N LEU A 119 -2.79 -9.10 -13.47
CA LEU A 119 -4.22 -9.45 -13.42
C LEU A 119 -4.50 -10.58 -12.44
N ALA A 120 -3.64 -11.59 -12.40
CA ALA A 120 -3.77 -12.72 -11.48
C ALA A 120 -3.57 -12.29 -10.01
N ALA A 121 -2.61 -11.38 -9.74
CA ALA A 121 -2.43 -10.79 -8.43
C ALA A 121 -3.68 -10.04 -7.96
N MET A 122 -4.25 -9.20 -8.82
CA MET A 122 -5.50 -8.48 -8.54
C MET A 122 -6.65 -9.44 -8.30
N ALA A 123 -6.85 -10.38 -9.21
CA ALA A 123 -7.95 -11.35 -9.12
C ALA A 123 -7.83 -12.22 -7.85
N GLY A 124 -6.65 -12.78 -7.58
CA GLY A 124 -6.40 -13.61 -6.40
C GLY A 124 -6.65 -12.86 -5.08
N GLY A 125 -6.17 -11.61 -4.99
CA GLY A 125 -6.39 -10.77 -3.81
C GLY A 125 -7.86 -10.39 -3.63
N ILE A 126 -8.57 -9.97 -4.70
CA ILE A 126 -9.98 -9.60 -4.66
C ILE A 126 -10.85 -10.81 -4.33
N VAL A 127 -10.62 -11.95 -4.99
CA VAL A 127 -11.37 -13.19 -4.73
C VAL A 127 -11.19 -13.64 -3.28
N THR A 128 -9.97 -13.60 -2.76
CA THR A 128 -9.70 -13.95 -1.36
C THR A 128 -10.43 -13.02 -0.40
N SER A 129 -10.36 -11.70 -0.64
CA SER A 129 -11.06 -10.72 0.19
C SER A 129 -12.58 -10.91 0.13
N LEU A 130 -13.12 -11.23 -1.05
CA LEU A 130 -14.54 -11.51 -1.24
C LEU A 130 -14.97 -12.77 -0.48
N ILE A 131 -14.19 -13.84 -0.56
CA ILE A 131 -14.46 -15.10 0.17
C ILE A 131 -14.46 -14.82 1.68
N VAL A 132 -13.43 -14.14 2.20
CA VAL A 132 -13.35 -13.79 3.63
C VAL A 132 -14.56 -12.95 4.04
N TRP A 133 -14.94 -11.96 3.22
CA TRP A 133 -16.08 -11.10 3.49
C TRP A 133 -17.41 -11.91 3.48
N LEU A 134 -17.65 -12.76 2.48
CA LEU A 134 -18.85 -13.59 2.40
C LEU A 134 -18.98 -14.55 3.58
N LEU A 135 -17.88 -15.19 3.98
CA LEU A 135 -17.87 -16.11 5.13
C LEU A 135 -18.04 -15.35 6.47
N ALA A 136 -17.55 -14.11 6.55
CA ALA A 136 -17.72 -13.27 7.74
C ALA A 136 -19.12 -12.67 7.85
N TRP A 137 -19.87 -12.64 6.76
CA TRP A 137 -21.23 -12.10 6.73
C TRP A 137 -22.24 -13.04 7.37
N ARG A 138 -22.72 -12.66 8.55
CA ARG A 138 -23.86 -13.29 9.20
C ARG A 138 -24.53 -12.27 10.13
N TYR A 139 -25.71 -11.77 9.76
CA TYR A 139 -26.42 -10.72 10.49
C TYR A 139 -25.60 -9.42 10.70
N GLY A 140 -24.72 -9.09 9.77
CA GLY A 140 -23.77 -7.97 9.82
C GLY A 140 -22.31 -8.43 9.94
N ILE A 141 -21.37 -7.52 9.68
CA ILE A 141 -19.93 -7.80 9.72
C ILE A 141 -19.43 -7.53 11.14
N GLU A 142 -19.05 -8.59 11.85
CA GLU A 142 -18.31 -8.50 13.11
C GLU A 142 -16.79 -8.54 12.85
N THR A 143 -16.08 -7.59 13.39
CA THR A 143 -14.61 -7.46 13.26
C THR A 143 -13.88 -8.72 13.70
N PHE A 144 -14.30 -9.32 14.82
CA PHE A 144 -13.67 -10.54 15.36
C PHE A 144 -13.79 -11.72 14.39
N ARG A 145 -14.98 -11.92 13.82
CA ARG A 145 -15.23 -12.99 12.84
C ARG A 145 -14.42 -12.79 11.56
N LEU A 146 -14.35 -11.55 11.09
CA LEU A 146 -13.57 -11.20 9.90
C LEU A 146 -12.07 -11.55 10.10
N ILE A 147 -11.51 -11.25 11.26
CA ILE A 147 -10.11 -11.54 11.59
C ILE A 147 -9.87 -13.06 11.65
N ILE A 148 -10.71 -13.81 12.36
CA ILE A 148 -10.52 -15.27 12.49
C ILE A 148 -10.63 -15.97 11.13
N ILE A 149 -11.63 -15.62 10.32
CA ILE A 149 -11.80 -16.18 8.99
C ILE A 149 -10.63 -15.80 8.10
N GLY A 150 -10.17 -14.55 8.15
CA GLY A 150 -9.00 -14.09 7.42
C GLY A 150 -7.73 -14.88 7.76
N ILE A 151 -7.49 -15.15 9.05
CA ILE A 151 -6.36 -15.98 9.51
C ILE A 151 -6.50 -17.41 8.97
N GLY A 152 -7.69 -18.02 9.04
CA GLY A 152 -7.93 -19.35 8.53
C GLY A 152 -7.71 -19.49 7.02
N ILE A 153 -8.30 -18.59 6.24
CA ILE A 153 -8.12 -18.55 4.77
C ILE A 153 -6.63 -18.30 4.42
N ARG A 154 -5.98 -17.37 5.11
CA ARG A 154 -4.54 -17.14 4.92
C ARG A 154 -3.71 -18.39 5.16
N ALA A 155 -3.98 -19.15 6.22
CA ALA A 155 -3.27 -20.40 6.51
C ALA A 155 -3.47 -21.45 5.40
N MET A 156 -4.69 -21.59 4.88
CA MET A 156 -4.99 -22.48 3.74
C MET A 156 -4.23 -22.05 2.48
N LEU A 157 -4.24 -20.73 2.17
CA LEU A 157 -3.55 -20.20 1.00
C LEU A 157 -2.02 -20.33 1.14
N VAL A 158 -1.44 -20.17 2.32
CA VAL A 158 -0.02 -20.41 2.55
C VAL A 158 0.35 -21.87 2.27
N ALA A 159 -0.46 -22.84 2.73
CA ALA A 159 -0.25 -24.25 2.42
C ALA A 159 -0.36 -24.54 0.91
N PHE A 160 -1.37 -23.98 0.25
CA PHE A 160 -1.55 -24.09 -1.19
C PHE A 160 -0.37 -23.50 -1.97
N ASN A 161 0.09 -22.32 -1.59
CA ASN A 161 1.25 -21.65 -2.21
C ASN A 161 2.54 -22.46 -2.05
N THR A 162 2.74 -23.07 -0.88
CA THR A 162 3.89 -23.95 -0.64
C THR A 162 3.81 -25.18 -1.54
N TRP A 163 2.64 -25.78 -1.68
CA TRP A 163 2.45 -26.91 -2.60
C TRP A 163 2.74 -26.53 -4.06
N LEU A 164 2.24 -25.37 -4.53
CA LEU A 164 2.53 -24.89 -5.90
C LEU A 164 4.03 -24.65 -6.13
N LEU A 165 4.74 -24.07 -5.14
CA LEU A 165 6.18 -23.83 -5.25
C LEU A 165 6.97 -25.15 -5.37
N LEU A 166 6.54 -26.23 -4.70
CA LEU A 166 7.18 -27.54 -4.82
C LEU A 166 6.97 -28.18 -6.20
N GLN A 167 5.93 -27.80 -6.94
CA GLN A 167 5.66 -28.26 -8.31
C GLN A 167 6.32 -27.37 -9.38
N ALA A 168 6.72 -26.17 -9.01
CA ALA A 168 7.29 -25.19 -9.94
C ALA A 168 8.75 -25.53 -10.28
N SER A 169 9.21 -25.09 -11.46
CA SER A 169 10.65 -25.10 -11.77
C SER A 169 11.41 -24.17 -10.84
N LEU A 170 12.71 -24.45 -10.63
CA LEU A 170 13.57 -23.59 -9.80
C LEU A 170 13.56 -22.12 -10.26
N GLU A 171 13.58 -21.89 -11.58
CA GLU A 171 13.52 -20.55 -12.15
C GLU A 171 12.21 -19.84 -11.81
N THR A 172 11.08 -20.52 -11.95
CA THR A 172 9.76 -19.99 -11.58
C THR A 172 9.67 -19.70 -10.09
N ALA A 173 10.18 -20.60 -9.24
CA ALA A 173 10.17 -20.41 -7.79
C ALA A 173 11.02 -19.20 -7.36
N LEU A 174 12.19 -19.00 -7.96
CA LEU A 174 13.05 -17.83 -7.70
C LEU A 174 12.38 -16.53 -8.15
N THR A 175 11.84 -16.49 -9.37
CA THR A 175 11.14 -15.31 -9.90
C THR A 175 9.92 -14.96 -9.05
N ALA A 176 9.16 -15.96 -8.68
CA ALA A 176 8.02 -15.84 -7.81
C ALA A 176 8.43 -15.29 -6.42
N GLY A 177 9.50 -15.80 -5.83
CA GLY A 177 10.05 -15.32 -4.57
C GLY A 177 10.47 -13.85 -4.62
N LEU A 178 11.12 -13.42 -5.70
CA LEU A 178 11.47 -12.01 -5.92
C LEU A 178 10.24 -11.12 -6.04
N TRP A 179 9.19 -11.57 -6.74
CA TRP A 179 7.93 -10.84 -6.83
C TRP A 179 7.26 -10.70 -5.46
N ASN A 180 7.26 -11.77 -4.66
CA ASN A 180 6.66 -11.77 -3.31
C ASN A 180 7.41 -10.88 -2.31
N ALA A 181 8.66 -10.54 -2.58
CA ALA A 181 9.42 -9.61 -1.76
C ALA A 181 8.94 -8.15 -1.89
N GLY A 182 8.19 -7.82 -2.94
CA GLY A 182 7.69 -6.47 -3.23
C GLY A 182 8.81 -5.52 -3.67
N SER A 183 8.75 -5.01 -4.88
CA SER A 183 9.81 -4.16 -5.44
C SER A 183 9.27 -3.07 -6.36
N LEU A 184 9.88 -1.90 -6.29
CA LEU A 184 9.66 -0.80 -7.23
C LEU A 184 10.69 -0.80 -8.38
N ASN A 185 11.57 -1.81 -8.42
CA ASN A 185 12.59 -1.91 -9.46
C ASN A 185 11.97 -2.19 -10.83
N GLY A 186 12.49 -1.50 -11.86
CA GLY A 186 12.03 -1.68 -13.23
C GLY A 186 10.60 -1.20 -13.50
N LEU A 187 10.05 -0.28 -12.67
CA LEU A 187 8.84 0.46 -13.00
C LEU A 187 9.14 1.46 -14.10
N THR A 188 8.41 1.33 -15.20
CA THR A 188 8.44 2.22 -16.37
C THR A 188 7.03 2.75 -16.61
N TRP A 189 6.90 3.82 -17.40
CA TRP A 189 5.58 4.36 -17.76
C TRP A 189 4.65 3.31 -18.36
N ALA A 190 5.17 2.44 -19.23
CA ALA A 190 4.38 1.38 -19.86
C ALA A 190 3.77 0.40 -18.84
N LYS A 191 4.48 0.09 -17.75
CA LYS A 191 3.99 -0.78 -16.67
C LYS A 191 3.01 -0.07 -15.73
N THR A 192 3.20 1.24 -15.52
CA THR A 192 2.46 2.01 -14.52
C THR A 192 1.16 2.57 -15.06
N TRP A 193 1.10 2.87 -16.35
CA TRP A 193 -0.06 3.48 -16.99
C TRP A 193 -1.41 2.77 -16.75
N PRO A 194 -1.51 1.43 -16.78
CA PRO A 194 -2.79 0.76 -16.55
C PRO A 194 -3.34 0.90 -15.14
N SER A 195 -2.46 0.96 -14.13
CA SER A 195 -2.87 0.91 -12.71
C SER A 195 -2.91 2.28 -12.05
N ALA A 196 -2.14 3.25 -12.53
CA ALA A 196 -2.11 4.60 -11.94
C ALA A 196 -3.49 5.30 -11.97
N PRO A 197 -4.24 5.32 -13.09
CA PRO A 197 -5.59 5.89 -13.13
C PRO A 197 -6.55 5.21 -12.16
N LEU A 198 -6.47 3.88 -12.03
CA LEU A 198 -7.30 3.13 -11.09
C LEU A 198 -7.03 3.58 -9.65
N ILE A 199 -5.76 3.73 -9.26
CA ILE A 199 -5.41 4.24 -7.92
C ILE A 199 -5.99 5.64 -7.71
N ILE A 200 -5.86 6.55 -8.68
CA ILE A 200 -6.38 7.92 -8.59
C ILE A 200 -7.91 7.91 -8.44
N VAL A 201 -8.61 7.11 -9.22
CA VAL A 201 -10.08 6.96 -9.14
C VAL A 201 -10.48 6.42 -7.76
N MET A 202 -9.78 5.41 -7.26
CA MET A 202 -10.08 4.84 -5.94
C MET A 202 -9.74 5.80 -4.79
N LEU A 203 -8.66 6.58 -4.88
CA LEU A 203 -8.34 7.63 -3.91
C LEU A 203 -9.43 8.72 -3.89
N THR A 204 -9.93 9.10 -5.07
CA THR A 204 -11.06 10.02 -5.19
C THR A 204 -12.33 9.42 -4.57
N GLY A 205 -12.62 8.15 -4.86
CA GLY A 205 -13.72 7.40 -4.24
C GLY A 205 -13.63 7.38 -2.71
N ALA A 206 -12.43 7.14 -2.17
CA ALA A 206 -12.20 7.21 -0.72
C ALA A 206 -12.49 8.61 -0.15
N ALA A 207 -12.07 9.67 -0.85
CA ALA A 207 -12.34 11.05 -0.43
C ALA A 207 -13.86 11.36 -0.42
N LEU A 208 -14.62 10.86 -1.38
CA LEU A 208 -16.07 11.01 -1.42
C LEU A 208 -16.77 10.25 -0.28
N LEU A 209 -16.22 9.12 0.13
CA LEU A 209 -16.78 8.28 1.19
C LEU A 209 -16.35 8.71 2.61
N VAL A 210 -15.44 9.68 2.76
CA VAL A 210 -14.88 10.08 4.07
C VAL A 210 -15.95 10.50 5.08
N ARG A 211 -17.03 11.14 4.62
CA ARG A 211 -18.15 11.55 5.51
C ARG A 211 -18.88 10.33 6.07
N ARG A 212 -19.14 9.33 5.25
CA ARG A 212 -19.77 8.06 5.68
C ARG A 212 -18.86 7.29 6.64
N MET A 213 -17.56 7.22 6.34
CA MET A 213 -16.56 6.59 7.21
C MET A 213 -16.58 7.21 8.62
N ARG A 214 -16.58 8.55 8.72
CA ARG A 214 -16.64 9.26 10.00
C ARG A 214 -17.91 8.99 10.80
N LEU A 215 -19.06 8.84 10.13
CA LEU A 215 -20.32 8.51 10.81
C LEU A 215 -20.31 7.07 11.33
N LEU A 216 -19.71 6.13 10.60
CA LEU A 216 -19.51 4.75 11.04
C LEU A 216 -18.60 4.65 12.27
N GLU A 217 -17.59 5.54 12.41
CA GLU A 217 -16.73 5.61 13.60
C GLU A 217 -17.50 5.93 14.90
N MET A 218 -18.65 6.64 14.79
CA MET A 218 -19.50 7.00 15.94
C MET A 218 -20.37 5.84 16.44
N GLY A 219 -20.42 4.74 15.73
CA GLY A 219 -21.26 3.59 16.02
C GLY A 219 -22.35 3.38 14.97
N ASP A 220 -22.79 2.14 14.84
CA ASP A 220 -23.76 1.74 13.81
C ASP A 220 -25.12 2.37 14.04
N ASP A 221 -25.60 2.36 15.30
CA ASP A 221 -26.89 2.95 15.67
C ASP A 221 -26.90 4.45 15.41
N SER A 222 -25.81 5.15 15.77
CA SER A 222 -25.65 6.58 15.51
C SER A 222 -25.61 6.89 14.02
N ALA A 223 -24.91 6.07 13.23
CA ALA A 223 -24.84 6.23 11.78
C ALA A 223 -26.20 6.00 11.12
N CYS A 224 -26.96 4.96 11.57
CA CYS A 224 -28.32 4.70 11.11
C CYS A 224 -29.26 5.85 11.44
N ALA A 225 -29.21 6.39 12.67
CA ALA A 225 -30.04 7.53 13.08
C ALA A 225 -29.76 8.80 12.27
N LEU A 226 -28.54 8.94 11.73
CA LEU A 226 -28.13 10.01 10.83
C LEU A 226 -28.39 9.71 9.34
N GLY A 227 -29.15 8.65 9.03
CA GLY A 227 -29.58 8.29 7.67
C GLY A 227 -28.52 7.60 6.82
N VAL A 228 -27.45 7.08 7.43
CA VAL A 228 -26.42 6.34 6.70
C VAL A 228 -26.76 4.85 6.68
N SER A 229 -26.83 4.25 5.47
CA SER A 229 -26.92 2.80 5.33
C SER A 229 -25.56 2.18 5.67
N VAL A 230 -25.45 1.60 6.88
CA VAL A 230 -24.21 1.06 7.45
C VAL A 230 -23.60 0.00 6.55
N GLU A 231 -24.37 -1.03 6.16
CA GLU A 231 -23.86 -2.15 5.36
C GLU A 231 -23.35 -1.71 3.98
N ARG A 232 -24.12 -0.89 3.26
CA ARG A 232 -23.71 -0.37 1.95
C ARG A 232 -22.44 0.49 2.08
N SER A 233 -22.35 1.31 3.11
CA SER A 233 -21.20 2.18 3.32
C SER A 233 -19.95 1.38 3.67
N ARG A 234 -20.06 0.34 4.48
CA ARG A 234 -18.98 -0.61 4.79
C ARG A 234 -18.51 -1.34 3.54
N LEU A 235 -19.45 -1.87 2.73
CA LEU A 235 -19.12 -2.55 1.48
C LEU A 235 -18.36 -1.62 0.53
N MET A 236 -18.86 -0.39 0.29
CA MET A 236 -18.20 0.58 -0.59
C MET A 236 -16.79 0.93 -0.10
N LEU A 237 -16.63 1.20 1.19
CA LEU A 237 -15.33 1.51 1.78
C LEU A 237 -14.36 0.32 1.65
N MET A 238 -14.82 -0.90 1.90
CA MET A 238 -14.03 -2.11 1.76
C MET A 238 -13.62 -2.34 0.29
N LEU A 239 -14.53 -2.19 -0.66
CA LEU A 239 -14.22 -2.30 -2.10
C LEU A 239 -13.16 -1.30 -2.52
N VAL A 240 -13.27 -0.05 -2.09
CA VAL A 240 -12.27 0.99 -2.38
C VAL A 240 -10.91 0.62 -1.76
N ALA A 241 -10.88 0.20 -0.49
CA ALA A 241 -9.65 -0.14 0.19
C ALA A 241 -8.95 -1.38 -0.40
N VAL A 242 -9.73 -2.42 -0.74
CA VAL A 242 -9.21 -3.62 -1.42
C VAL A 242 -8.70 -3.28 -2.81
N SER A 243 -9.43 -2.46 -3.58
CA SER A 243 -9.00 -2.04 -4.93
C SER A 243 -7.71 -1.22 -4.90
N LEU A 244 -7.53 -0.33 -3.91
CA LEU A 244 -6.28 0.41 -3.71
C LEU A 244 -5.11 -0.53 -3.44
N THR A 245 -5.29 -1.52 -2.57
CA THR A 245 -4.26 -2.52 -2.27
C THR A 245 -3.98 -3.40 -3.48
N ALA A 246 -5.04 -3.81 -4.21
CA ALA A 246 -4.92 -4.63 -5.41
C ALA A 246 -4.08 -3.96 -6.50
N ALA A 247 -4.39 -2.69 -6.79
CA ALA A 247 -3.64 -1.92 -7.78
C ALA A 247 -2.17 -1.69 -7.35
N ALA A 248 -1.93 -1.41 -6.07
CA ALA A 248 -0.59 -1.28 -5.52
C ALA A 248 0.21 -2.58 -5.64
N THR A 249 -0.40 -3.72 -5.25
CA THR A 249 0.23 -5.05 -5.28
C THR A 249 0.48 -5.53 -6.70
N ALA A 250 -0.42 -5.25 -7.64
CA ALA A 250 -0.23 -5.61 -9.06
C ALA A 250 0.98 -4.91 -9.68
N LEU A 251 1.29 -3.68 -9.24
CA LEU A 251 2.43 -2.89 -9.74
C LEU A 251 3.77 -3.30 -9.11
N ALA A 252 3.79 -3.46 -7.80
CA ALA A 252 5.02 -3.53 -7.02
C ALA A 252 5.19 -4.84 -6.24
N GLY A 253 4.26 -5.80 -6.41
CA GLY A 253 4.16 -6.93 -5.50
C GLY A 253 3.62 -6.52 -4.12
N PRO A 254 3.52 -7.45 -3.17
CA PRO A 254 2.98 -7.17 -1.85
C PRO A 254 3.95 -6.30 -1.04
N ILE A 255 3.53 -5.09 -0.69
CA ILE A 255 4.26 -4.19 0.21
C ILE A 255 3.53 -4.16 1.55
N SER A 256 4.07 -4.84 2.52
CA SER A 256 3.49 -4.95 3.85
C SER A 256 3.87 -3.77 4.76
N PHE A 257 3.17 -3.61 5.86
CA PHE A 257 3.37 -2.64 6.93
C PHE A 257 3.03 -1.18 6.61
N ILE A 258 3.15 -0.69 5.39
CA ILE A 258 2.80 0.70 5.06
C ILE A 258 1.32 0.98 5.38
N ALA A 259 0.42 0.08 5.00
CA ALA A 259 -1.01 0.20 5.29
C ALA A 259 -1.32 0.18 6.80
N LEU A 260 -0.50 -0.50 7.60
CA LEU A 260 -0.65 -0.56 9.05
C LEU A 260 -0.09 0.70 9.73
N VAL A 261 1.13 1.07 9.37
CA VAL A 261 1.94 2.07 10.10
C VAL A 261 1.57 3.50 9.71
N ALA A 262 1.30 3.76 8.43
CA ALA A 262 1.04 5.11 7.93
C ALA A 262 -0.15 5.80 8.61
N PRO A 263 -1.35 5.19 8.74
CA PRO A 263 -2.47 5.84 9.43
C PRO A 263 -2.20 6.03 10.91
N HIS A 264 -1.45 5.13 11.54
CA HIS A 264 -1.11 5.22 12.95
C HIS A 264 -0.17 6.39 13.24
N ILE A 265 0.90 6.57 12.43
CA ILE A 265 1.79 7.73 12.53
C ILE A 265 1.01 9.02 12.20
N ALA A 266 0.18 9.02 11.16
CA ALA A 266 -0.64 10.16 10.77
C ALA A 266 -1.52 10.66 11.92
N ARG A 267 -2.17 9.75 12.67
CA ARG A 267 -2.97 10.09 13.86
C ARG A 267 -2.13 10.70 14.97
N ARG A 268 -0.96 10.15 15.26
CA ARG A 268 -0.05 10.69 16.28
C ARG A 268 0.43 12.11 15.93
N LEU A 269 0.79 12.35 14.68
CA LEU A 269 1.24 13.66 14.20
C LEU A 269 0.12 14.71 14.25
N SER A 270 -1.09 14.33 13.84
CA SER A 270 -2.24 15.24 13.85
C SER A 270 -2.79 15.52 15.25
N GLY A 271 -2.54 14.63 16.20
CA GLY A 271 -3.12 14.69 17.54
C GLY A 271 -4.64 14.54 17.55
N THR A 272 -5.23 13.93 16.51
CA THR A 272 -6.65 13.68 16.39
C THR A 272 -6.96 12.21 16.64
N ALA A 273 -8.09 11.92 17.29
CA ALA A 273 -8.57 10.55 17.46
C ALA A 273 -9.11 9.94 16.16
N ARG A 274 -9.38 10.75 15.14
CA ARG A 274 -10.03 10.35 13.88
C ARG A 274 -9.02 9.88 12.84
N TRP A 275 -9.43 8.96 11.97
CA TRP A 275 -8.64 8.50 10.83
C TRP A 275 -8.68 9.54 9.69
N GLY A 276 -7.59 10.28 9.51
CA GLY A 276 -7.47 11.30 8.46
C GLY A 276 -6.95 10.68 7.16
N LEU A 277 -7.79 10.54 6.12
CA LEU A 277 -7.36 9.92 4.85
C LEU A 277 -6.21 10.69 4.18
N THR A 278 -6.29 12.02 4.11
CA THR A 278 -5.25 12.85 3.49
C THR A 278 -3.90 12.71 4.20
N GLN A 279 -3.91 12.71 5.54
CA GLN A 279 -2.68 12.52 6.31
C GLN A 279 -2.12 11.12 6.18
N SER A 280 -3.00 10.11 6.16
CA SER A 280 -2.60 8.71 5.94
C SER A 280 -2.01 8.51 4.54
N ALA A 281 -2.56 9.19 3.52
CA ALA A 281 -2.02 9.19 2.17
C ALA A 281 -0.61 9.79 2.12
N LEU A 282 -0.43 11.00 2.67
CA LEU A 282 0.87 11.67 2.69
C LEU A 282 1.89 10.91 3.52
N CYS A 283 1.49 10.36 4.66
CA CYS A 283 2.36 9.55 5.50
C CYS A 283 2.78 8.25 4.80
N GLY A 284 1.83 7.56 4.14
CA GLY A 284 2.13 6.36 3.36
C GLY A 284 3.04 6.64 2.18
N ALA A 285 2.80 7.75 1.45
CA ALA A 285 3.66 8.22 0.37
C ALA A 285 5.09 8.48 0.86
N LEU A 286 5.24 9.21 1.97
CA LEU A 286 6.53 9.51 2.56
C LEU A 286 7.26 8.25 3.02
N LEU A 287 6.58 7.36 3.72
CA LEU A 287 7.17 6.13 4.25
C LEU A 287 7.65 5.21 3.13
N LEU A 288 6.83 5.01 2.08
CA LEU A 288 7.23 4.15 0.98
C LEU A 288 8.37 4.76 0.17
N LEU A 289 8.32 6.06 -0.10
CA LEU A 289 9.40 6.75 -0.81
C LEU A 289 10.72 6.72 -0.01
N ALA A 290 10.66 6.91 1.31
CA ALA A 290 11.83 6.81 2.18
C ALA A 290 12.37 5.38 2.24
N ALA A 291 11.49 4.38 2.33
CA ALA A 291 11.89 2.97 2.31
C ALA A 291 12.54 2.58 0.97
N ASP A 292 12.02 3.09 -0.15
CA ASP A 292 12.60 2.85 -1.48
C ASP A 292 13.96 3.53 -1.63
N ALA A 293 14.10 4.75 -1.14
CA ALA A 293 15.37 5.45 -1.10
C ALA A 293 16.42 4.70 -0.26
N CYS A 294 16.02 4.18 0.91
CA CYS A 294 16.89 3.31 1.72
C CYS A 294 17.23 2.01 0.98
N ALA A 295 16.27 1.35 0.33
CA ALA A 295 16.47 0.11 -0.39
C ALA A 295 17.48 0.25 -1.54
N GLN A 296 17.55 1.43 -2.16
CA GLN A 296 18.49 1.73 -3.23
C GLN A 296 19.91 2.03 -2.73
N GLN A 297 20.06 2.63 -1.54
CA GLN A 297 21.34 3.17 -1.07
C GLN A 297 22.08 2.27 -0.07
N LEU A 298 21.36 1.49 0.76
CA LEU A 298 21.93 0.75 1.89
C LEU A 298 22.97 -0.31 1.49
N PHE A 299 22.83 -0.93 0.33
CA PHE A 299 23.66 -2.05 -0.10
C PHE A 299 24.22 -1.87 -1.53
N MET A 300 24.51 -0.63 -1.93
CA MET A 300 25.10 -0.39 -3.26
C MET A 300 26.35 -1.28 -3.48
N PRO A 301 26.50 -1.89 -4.67
CA PRO A 301 25.73 -1.72 -5.89
C PRO A 301 24.42 -2.56 -5.97
N TYR A 302 24.11 -3.38 -4.97
CA TYR A 302 22.91 -4.22 -4.97
C TYR A 302 21.70 -3.42 -4.49
N GLN A 303 20.56 -3.60 -5.19
CA GLN A 303 19.30 -2.98 -4.79
C GLN A 303 18.43 -4.00 -4.08
N LEU A 304 18.00 -3.67 -2.87
CA LEU A 304 17.05 -4.49 -2.12
C LEU A 304 15.62 -4.28 -2.64
N PRO A 305 14.76 -5.31 -2.58
CA PRO A 305 13.32 -5.11 -2.70
C PRO A 305 12.81 -4.20 -1.59
N VAL A 306 12.00 -3.19 -1.94
CA VAL A 306 11.49 -2.21 -0.96
C VAL A 306 10.64 -2.88 0.13
N GLY A 307 9.95 -3.98 -0.20
CA GLY A 307 9.15 -4.73 0.76
C GLY A 307 9.96 -5.29 1.92
N VAL A 308 11.23 -5.68 1.70
CA VAL A 308 12.13 -6.14 2.77
C VAL A 308 12.39 -5.00 3.76
N VAL A 309 12.64 -3.79 3.24
CA VAL A 309 12.88 -2.60 4.07
C VAL A 309 11.62 -2.22 4.85
N THR A 310 10.45 -2.23 4.20
CA THR A 310 9.18 -1.87 4.87
C THR A 310 8.80 -2.87 5.96
N VAL A 311 9.02 -4.18 5.75
CA VAL A 311 8.78 -5.22 6.76
C VAL A 311 9.72 -5.03 7.96
N SER A 312 11.01 -4.78 7.72
CA SER A 312 12.00 -4.55 8.77
C SER A 312 11.67 -3.32 9.60
N LEU A 313 11.43 -2.18 8.96
CA LEU A 313 11.07 -0.93 9.64
C LEU A 313 9.73 -1.03 10.37
N GLY A 314 8.74 -1.68 9.73
CA GLY A 314 7.42 -1.89 10.31
C GLY A 314 7.46 -2.81 11.54
N GLY A 315 8.26 -3.86 11.50
CA GLY A 315 8.48 -4.76 12.63
C GLY A 315 9.10 -4.02 13.83
N ILE A 316 10.16 -3.25 13.58
CA ILE A 316 10.80 -2.41 14.61
C ILE A 316 9.79 -1.42 15.20
N TYR A 317 9.01 -0.75 14.36
CA TYR A 317 7.98 0.20 14.79
C TYR A 317 6.95 -0.46 15.73
N LEU A 318 6.46 -1.67 15.39
CA LEU A 318 5.50 -2.38 16.23
C LEU A 318 6.09 -2.78 17.59
N ILE A 319 7.36 -3.23 17.62
CA ILE A 319 8.05 -3.56 18.88
C ILE A 319 8.14 -2.32 19.77
N VAL A 320 8.59 -1.19 19.21
CA VAL A 320 8.68 0.08 19.95
C VAL A 320 7.31 0.51 20.48
N LEU A 321 6.25 0.35 19.66
CA LEU A 321 4.89 0.69 20.05
C LEU A 321 4.40 -0.16 21.23
N LEU A 322 4.62 -1.47 21.18
CA LEU A 322 4.25 -2.40 22.26
C LEU A 322 4.97 -2.06 23.58
N ILE A 323 6.28 -1.76 23.51
CA ILE A 323 7.05 -1.33 24.68
C ILE A 323 6.50 -0.03 25.27
N GLN A 324 6.12 0.94 24.43
CA GLN A 324 5.56 2.21 24.89
C GLN A 324 4.18 2.04 25.54
N GLU A 325 3.33 1.15 25.04
CA GLU A 325 2.02 0.86 25.63
C GLU A 325 2.13 0.08 26.92
N SER A 326 3.05 -0.88 27.01
CA SER A 326 3.29 -1.64 28.24
C SER A 326 3.80 -0.77 29.40
N ARG A 327 4.52 0.33 29.10
CA ARG A 327 5.01 1.29 30.11
C ARG A 327 3.97 2.30 30.61
N LYS A 328 2.80 2.36 29.95
CA LYS A 328 1.70 3.26 30.36
C LYS A 328 0.70 2.61 31.32
N LYS A 329 0.83 1.31 31.52
CA LYS A 329 0.12 0.54 32.54
C LYS A 329 0.97 0.46 33.80
#